data_359924758a963473bc0ef3c1a5145402
#
_entry.id   359924758a963473bc0ef3c1a5145402
#
_cell.length_a   1.000
_cell.length_b   1.000
_cell.length_c   1.000
_cell.angle_alpha   90.00
_cell.angle_beta   90.00
_cell.angle_gamma   90.00
#
_symmetry.space_group_name_H-M   'P 1'
#
loop_
_entity.id
_entity.type
_entity.pdbx_description
1 polymer ?
#
loop_
_entity_poly.entity_id
_entity_poly.type
_entity_poly.pdbx_seq_one_letter_code
_entity_poly.pdbx_strand_id
1 'polypeptide(L)'
;AEFARFAEAITEIEHRHDFLVIDTPGADTFLSRLAHSMADTLVTPLNDSFLDFDVLAAVDPQTYELTGSSHYAELVREARRQRRIVDGKVTDWVVVRNRLSTLGSRNRKLVGDGLTALSGRLGFRFVEGFAERVIYREFYPRGLTAVDDLDDQAAHSRPSLSHVTARLEVQGLLSTLGLPLDDRS
;
A
#
# COMPACT_ATOMS: atom_id res chain seq x y z
N ALA A 1 18.08 19.43 -12.05
CA ALA A 1 18.75 19.32 -10.73
C ALA A 1 18.10 18.26 -9.84
N GLU A 2 16.77 18.29 -9.59
CA GLU A 2 16.07 17.31 -8.70
C GLU A 2 16.12 15.88 -9.23
N PHE A 3 15.81 15.70 -10.51
CA PHE A 3 15.90 14.38 -11.16
C PHE A 3 17.28 13.73 -10.97
N ALA A 4 18.35 14.48 -11.25
CA ALA A 4 19.71 13.93 -11.16
C ALA A 4 20.05 13.49 -9.73
N ARG A 5 19.69 14.31 -8.73
CA ARG A 5 19.89 13.98 -7.31
C ARG A 5 19.09 12.76 -6.86
N PHE A 6 17.84 12.66 -7.31
CA PHE A 6 16.98 11.53 -6.98
C PHE A 6 17.52 10.25 -7.62
N ALA A 7 17.88 10.27 -8.90
CA ALA A 7 18.46 9.14 -9.59
C ALA A 7 19.79 8.69 -8.97
N GLU A 8 20.66 9.64 -8.62
CA GLU A 8 21.93 9.36 -7.94
C GLU A 8 21.70 8.68 -6.57
N ALA A 9 20.77 9.18 -5.76
CA ALA A 9 20.43 8.59 -4.47
C ALA A 9 19.87 7.16 -4.62
N ILE A 10 19.00 6.91 -5.59
CA ILE A 10 18.50 5.57 -5.88
C ILE A 10 19.63 4.64 -6.27
N THR A 11 20.47 5.05 -7.23
CA THR A 11 21.61 4.24 -7.72
C THR A 11 22.60 3.91 -6.60
N GLU A 12 22.83 4.82 -5.67
CA GLU A 12 23.72 4.58 -4.53
C GLU A 12 23.18 3.49 -3.59
N ILE A 13 21.85 3.42 -3.43
CA ILE A 13 21.21 2.53 -2.46
C ILE A 13 20.87 1.17 -3.07
N GLU A 14 20.42 1.11 -4.32
CA GLU A 14 19.89 -0.10 -4.96
C GLU A 14 20.90 -1.26 -5.02
N HIS A 15 22.20 -0.96 -5.13
CA HIS A 15 23.25 -1.99 -5.16
C HIS A 15 23.58 -2.61 -3.80
N ARG A 16 23.02 -2.06 -2.72
CA ARG A 16 23.33 -2.47 -1.34
C ARG A 16 22.17 -3.15 -0.63
N HIS A 17 20.98 -3.15 -1.24
CA HIS A 17 19.77 -3.62 -0.61
C HIS A 17 18.94 -4.45 -1.59
N ASP A 18 18.31 -5.51 -1.09
CA ASP A 18 17.42 -6.37 -1.88
C ASP A 18 16.10 -5.63 -2.21
N PHE A 19 15.66 -4.71 -1.34
CA PHE A 19 14.46 -3.91 -1.52
C PHE A 19 14.72 -2.45 -1.20
N LEU A 20 14.12 -1.57 -2.00
CA LEU A 20 14.08 -0.13 -1.77
C LEU A 20 12.63 0.32 -1.59
N VAL A 21 12.32 0.89 -0.45
CA VAL A 21 11.00 1.46 -0.17
C VAL A 21 11.08 2.98 -0.28
N ILE A 22 10.26 3.55 -1.17
CA ILE A 22 10.19 5.00 -1.39
C ILE A 22 8.86 5.50 -0.84
N ASP A 23 8.91 6.23 0.28
CA ASP A 23 7.74 6.91 0.83
C ASP A 23 7.55 8.25 0.10
N THR A 24 6.35 8.48 -0.45
CA THR A 24 6.03 9.68 -1.21
C THR A 24 4.89 10.45 -0.55
N PRO A 25 4.93 11.80 -0.55
CA PRO A 25 3.80 12.57 -0.10
C PRO A 25 2.58 12.32 -0.98
N GLY A 26 1.38 12.45 -0.41
CA GLY A 26 0.12 12.31 -1.15
C GLY A 26 -0.15 13.44 -2.17
N ALA A 27 0.75 14.43 -2.27
CA ALA A 27 0.65 15.52 -3.23
C ALA A 27 1.19 15.10 -4.60
N ASP A 28 0.56 15.62 -5.66
CA ASP A 28 1.02 15.45 -7.04
C ASP A 28 2.24 16.34 -7.30
N THR A 29 3.41 15.79 -7.03
CA THR A 29 4.70 16.46 -7.25
C THR A 29 5.50 15.76 -8.35
N PHE A 30 6.49 16.45 -8.92
CA PHE A 30 7.41 15.86 -9.87
C PHE A 30 8.13 14.61 -9.32
N LEU A 31 8.60 14.67 -8.07
CA LEU A 31 9.30 13.55 -7.44
C LEU A 31 8.37 12.36 -7.14
N SER A 32 7.11 12.63 -6.74
CA SER A 32 6.11 11.55 -6.58
C SER A 32 5.84 10.83 -7.91
N ARG A 33 5.65 11.57 -9.00
CA ARG A 33 5.45 10.99 -10.34
C ARG A 33 6.66 10.18 -10.79
N LEU A 34 7.87 10.69 -10.52
CA LEU A 34 9.12 10.00 -10.85
C LEU A 34 9.24 8.68 -10.07
N ALA A 35 9.02 8.70 -8.76
CA ALA A 35 9.03 7.51 -7.91
C ALA A 35 8.01 6.47 -8.41
N HIS A 36 6.78 6.89 -8.75
CA HIS A 36 5.76 6.01 -9.30
C HIS A 36 6.19 5.35 -10.62
N SER A 37 6.88 6.11 -11.49
CA SER A 37 7.33 5.58 -12.79
C SER A 37 8.51 4.61 -12.68
N MET A 38 9.25 4.65 -11.57
CA MET A 38 10.40 3.76 -11.33
C MET A 38 10.04 2.53 -10.51
N ALA A 39 8.92 2.54 -9.80
CA ALA A 39 8.54 1.46 -8.89
C ALA A 39 8.18 0.17 -9.63
N ASP A 40 8.73 -0.97 -9.18
CA ASP A 40 8.29 -2.29 -9.62
C ASP A 40 6.92 -2.62 -9.03
N THR A 41 6.68 -2.24 -7.78
CA THR A 41 5.40 -2.35 -7.09
C THR A 41 5.00 -1.00 -6.51
N LEU A 42 3.80 -0.53 -6.84
CA LEU A 42 3.21 0.67 -6.27
C LEU A 42 2.15 0.26 -5.25
N VAL A 43 2.33 0.69 -4.01
CA VAL A 43 1.40 0.43 -2.91
C VAL A 43 0.62 1.69 -2.59
N THR A 44 -0.71 1.63 -2.69
CA THR A 44 -1.60 2.76 -2.36
C THR A 44 -2.42 2.41 -1.13
N PRO A 45 -2.14 2.99 0.05
CA PRO A 45 -2.98 2.84 1.22
C PRO A 45 -4.28 3.64 1.04
N LEU A 46 -5.41 3.02 1.39
CA LEU A 46 -6.74 3.60 1.29
C LEU A 46 -7.50 3.34 2.59
N ASN A 47 -7.99 4.36 3.27
CA ASN A 47 -8.81 4.14 4.46
C ASN A 47 -10.19 3.57 4.07
N ASP A 48 -10.85 2.93 5.01
CA ASP A 48 -12.16 2.30 4.81
C ASP A 48 -13.29 3.34 4.80
N SER A 49 -13.22 4.25 3.85
CA SER A 49 -14.14 5.39 3.71
C SER A 49 -14.48 5.64 2.24
N PHE A 50 -15.75 5.96 1.96
CA PHE A 50 -16.14 6.41 0.62
C PHE A 50 -15.47 7.72 0.19
N LEU A 51 -15.07 8.58 1.14
CA LEU A 51 -14.33 9.80 0.83
C LEU A 51 -12.94 9.47 0.24
N ASP A 52 -12.30 8.42 0.76
CA ASP A 52 -11.00 7.98 0.24
C ASP A 52 -11.14 7.21 -1.08
N PHE A 53 -12.35 6.72 -1.37
CA PHE A 53 -12.64 6.05 -2.64
C PHE A 53 -12.48 6.99 -3.84
N ASP A 54 -12.77 8.28 -3.66
CA ASP A 54 -12.58 9.32 -4.66
C ASP A 54 -11.10 9.45 -5.10
N VAL A 55 -10.15 8.96 -4.30
CA VAL A 55 -8.74 8.85 -4.70
C VAL A 55 -8.57 7.92 -5.88
N LEU A 56 -9.36 6.86 -5.99
CA LEU A 56 -9.27 5.87 -7.07
C LEU A 56 -10.25 6.15 -8.22
N ALA A 57 -11.46 6.61 -7.90
CA ALA A 57 -12.51 6.84 -8.88
C ALA A 57 -13.54 7.87 -8.42
N ALA A 58 -14.09 8.62 -9.36
CA ALA A 58 -15.28 9.41 -9.12
C ALA A 58 -16.51 8.49 -8.99
N VAL A 59 -17.29 8.68 -7.94
CA VAL A 59 -18.48 7.87 -7.61
C VAL A 59 -19.69 8.79 -7.56
N ASP A 60 -20.78 8.37 -8.19
CA ASP A 60 -22.07 9.07 -8.04
C ASP A 60 -22.55 8.94 -6.59
N PRO A 61 -22.82 10.06 -5.90
CA PRO A 61 -23.17 10.03 -4.48
C PRO A 61 -24.56 9.42 -4.19
N GLN A 62 -25.42 9.26 -5.20
CA GLN A 62 -26.77 8.74 -5.04
C GLN A 62 -26.85 7.25 -5.41
N THR A 63 -26.20 6.85 -6.50
CA THR A 63 -26.26 5.49 -7.02
C THR A 63 -25.05 4.65 -6.60
N TYR A 64 -23.98 5.30 -6.11
CA TYR A 64 -22.68 4.70 -5.85
C TYR A 64 -22.03 4.04 -7.09
N GLU A 65 -22.50 4.43 -8.28
CA GLU A 65 -21.91 3.98 -9.53
C GLU A 65 -20.66 4.77 -9.87
N LEU A 66 -19.71 4.09 -10.50
CA LEU A 66 -18.45 4.67 -10.93
C LEU A 66 -18.67 5.53 -12.18
N THR A 67 -18.44 6.82 -12.06
CA THR A 67 -18.63 7.80 -13.14
C THR A 67 -17.36 8.10 -13.92
N GLY A 68 -16.17 7.83 -13.33
CA GLY A 68 -14.89 8.08 -14.00
C GLY A 68 -13.68 7.67 -13.19
N SER A 69 -12.50 7.76 -13.80
CA SER A 69 -11.22 7.64 -13.10
C SER A 69 -10.92 8.92 -12.32
N SER A 70 -10.24 8.78 -11.18
CA SER A 70 -9.73 9.93 -10.45
C SER A 70 -8.45 10.50 -11.10
N HIS A 71 -8.07 11.70 -10.69
CA HIS A 71 -6.77 12.26 -11.06
C HIS A 71 -5.59 11.35 -10.68
N TYR A 72 -5.63 10.78 -9.47
CA TYR A 72 -4.60 9.86 -9.01
C TYR A 72 -4.53 8.58 -9.85
N ALA A 73 -5.68 7.96 -10.17
CA ALA A 73 -5.70 6.78 -11.03
C ALA A 73 -5.14 7.07 -12.43
N GLU A 74 -5.37 8.27 -12.98
CA GLU A 74 -4.76 8.69 -14.24
C GLU A 74 -3.24 8.86 -14.12
N LEU A 75 -2.75 9.43 -13.01
CA LEU A 75 -1.30 9.52 -12.75
C LEU A 75 -0.64 8.15 -12.68
N VAL A 76 -1.25 7.19 -11.99
CA VAL A 76 -0.75 5.81 -11.91
C VAL A 76 -0.76 5.16 -13.28
N ARG A 77 -1.82 5.35 -14.06
CA ARG A 77 -1.91 4.82 -15.42
C ARG A 77 -0.78 5.36 -16.30
N GLU A 78 -0.53 6.66 -16.23
CA GLU A 78 0.55 7.29 -16.99
C GLU A 78 1.92 6.81 -16.53
N ALA A 79 2.18 6.70 -15.23
CA ALA A 79 3.42 6.15 -14.68
C ALA A 79 3.68 4.72 -15.20
N ARG A 80 2.66 3.85 -15.18
CA ARG A 80 2.73 2.49 -15.72
C ARG A 80 2.99 2.46 -17.23
N ARG A 81 2.39 3.39 -17.97
CA ARG A 81 2.64 3.54 -19.41
C ARG A 81 4.07 3.95 -19.69
N GLN A 82 4.59 4.93 -18.96
CA GLN A 82 5.98 5.38 -19.08
C GLN A 82 6.97 4.25 -18.77
N ARG A 83 6.75 3.51 -17.69
CA ARG A 83 7.58 2.37 -17.34
C ARG A 83 7.63 1.34 -18.48
N ARG A 84 6.49 0.99 -19.04
CA ARG A 84 6.42 0.05 -20.18
C ARG A 84 7.19 0.53 -21.41
N ILE A 85 7.18 1.84 -21.68
CA ILE A 85 7.91 2.42 -22.81
C ILE A 85 9.43 2.40 -22.56
N VAL A 86 9.86 2.67 -21.33
CA VAL A 86 11.28 2.82 -20.98
C VAL A 86 11.98 1.47 -20.89
N ASP A 87 11.42 0.51 -20.20
CA ASP A 87 12.09 -0.78 -19.91
C ASP A 87 11.25 -2.03 -20.19
N GLY A 88 10.05 -1.86 -20.75
CA GLY A 88 9.13 -2.96 -21.07
C GLY A 88 8.42 -3.57 -19.87
N LYS A 89 8.72 -3.12 -18.64
CA LYS A 89 8.14 -3.66 -17.41
C LYS A 89 6.75 -3.09 -17.13
N VAL A 90 6.01 -3.79 -16.32
CA VAL A 90 4.69 -3.37 -15.85
C VAL A 90 4.75 -3.22 -14.33
N THR A 91 4.55 -2.00 -13.85
CA THR A 91 4.41 -1.75 -12.42
C THR A 91 3.18 -2.49 -11.88
N ASP A 92 3.38 -3.34 -10.89
CA ASP A 92 2.27 -3.97 -10.16
C ASP A 92 1.65 -2.93 -9.22
N TRP A 93 0.33 -2.75 -9.32
CA TRP A 93 -0.37 -1.79 -8.48
C TRP A 93 -1.21 -2.52 -7.43
N VAL A 94 -0.90 -2.28 -6.16
CA VAL A 94 -1.56 -2.89 -5.01
C VAL A 94 -2.23 -1.81 -4.16
N VAL A 95 -3.53 -1.93 -3.98
CA VAL A 95 -4.31 -1.07 -3.07
C VAL A 95 -4.46 -1.79 -1.73
N VAL A 96 -4.07 -1.13 -0.65
CA VAL A 96 -4.11 -1.68 0.71
C VAL A 96 -5.15 -0.94 1.52
N ARG A 97 -6.18 -1.65 1.98
CA ARG A 97 -7.15 -1.06 2.89
C ARG A 97 -6.50 -0.81 4.25
N ASN A 98 -6.75 0.35 4.81
CA ASN A 98 -6.15 0.80 6.05
C ASN A 98 -7.25 1.28 7.02
N ARG A 99 -6.95 1.23 8.32
CA ARG A 99 -7.87 1.69 9.38
C ARG A 99 -9.26 1.04 9.29
N LEU A 100 -9.28 -0.25 8.95
CA LEU A 100 -10.52 -1.02 8.90
C LEU A 100 -11.21 -1.02 10.25
N SER A 101 -12.50 -0.68 10.27
CA SER A 101 -13.31 -0.81 11.46
C SER A 101 -13.39 -2.28 11.88
N THR A 102 -13.18 -2.56 13.16
CA THR A 102 -13.38 -3.90 13.75
C THR A 102 -14.84 -4.29 13.87
N LEU A 103 -15.74 -3.31 13.81
CA LEU A 103 -17.18 -3.53 13.75
C LEU A 103 -17.58 -3.81 12.30
N GLY A 104 -18.11 -5.01 12.05
CA GLY A 104 -18.61 -5.42 10.74
C GLY A 104 -19.69 -4.43 10.26
N SER A 105 -19.29 -3.43 9.46
CA SER A 105 -20.20 -2.41 8.99
C SER A 105 -20.68 -2.72 7.58
N ARG A 106 -21.92 -2.33 7.27
CA ARG A 106 -22.45 -2.33 5.90
C ARG A 106 -21.53 -1.57 4.95
N ASN A 107 -20.91 -0.52 5.44
CA ASN A 107 -19.93 0.30 4.72
C ASN A 107 -18.72 -0.51 4.28
N ARG A 108 -18.15 -1.34 5.17
CA ARG A 108 -16.99 -2.19 4.84
C ARG A 108 -17.26 -3.12 3.65
N LYS A 109 -18.45 -3.71 3.61
CA LYS A 109 -18.86 -4.56 2.48
C LYS A 109 -19.00 -3.76 1.19
N LEU A 110 -19.68 -2.61 1.24
CA LEU A 110 -19.87 -1.75 0.07
C LEU A 110 -18.53 -1.25 -0.51
N VAL A 111 -17.59 -0.84 0.35
CA VAL A 111 -16.24 -0.46 -0.07
C VAL A 111 -15.51 -1.64 -0.70
N GLY A 112 -15.62 -2.84 -0.12
CA GLY A 112 -15.02 -4.07 -0.68
C GLY A 112 -15.58 -4.42 -2.06
N ASP A 113 -16.90 -4.38 -2.22
CA ASP A 113 -17.57 -4.64 -3.49
C ASP A 113 -17.15 -3.60 -4.56
N GLY A 114 -17.06 -2.32 -4.17
CA GLY A 114 -16.57 -1.25 -5.05
C GLY A 114 -15.12 -1.43 -5.46
N LEU A 115 -14.22 -1.81 -4.53
CA LEU A 115 -12.82 -2.10 -4.84
C LEU A 115 -12.69 -3.29 -5.80
N THR A 116 -13.54 -4.32 -5.65
CA THR A 116 -13.58 -5.45 -6.56
C THR A 116 -13.95 -5.01 -7.98
N ALA A 117 -14.96 -4.17 -8.12
CA ALA A 117 -15.37 -3.63 -9.43
C ALA A 117 -14.26 -2.75 -10.05
N LEU A 118 -13.61 -1.90 -9.23
CA LEU A 118 -12.53 -1.02 -9.68
C LEU A 118 -11.26 -1.77 -10.07
N SER A 119 -10.90 -2.83 -9.35
CA SER A 119 -9.67 -3.59 -9.60
C SER A 119 -9.62 -4.11 -11.05
N GLY A 120 -10.73 -4.63 -11.55
CA GLY A 120 -10.84 -5.09 -12.93
C GLY A 120 -10.73 -3.96 -13.97
N ARG A 121 -11.20 -2.74 -13.66
CA ARG A 121 -11.20 -1.60 -14.57
C ARG A 121 -9.86 -0.84 -14.59
N LEU A 122 -9.24 -0.66 -13.43
CA LEU A 122 -8.01 0.11 -13.27
C LEU A 122 -6.75 -0.78 -13.30
N GLY A 123 -6.92 -2.09 -13.16
CA GLY A 123 -5.84 -3.06 -13.21
C GLY A 123 -4.94 -3.00 -11.97
N PHE A 124 -5.52 -2.93 -10.79
CA PHE A 124 -4.83 -3.11 -9.52
C PHE A 124 -5.27 -4.39 -8.83
N ARG A 125 -4.45 -4.87 -7.89
CA ARG A 125 -4.83 -5.88 -6.91
C ARG A 125 -5.12 -5.19 -5.58
N PHE A 126 -5.97 -5.75 -4.73
CA PHE A 126 -6.15 -5.17 -3.41
C PHE A 126 -6.08 -6.23 -2.32
N VAL A 127 -5.73 -5.79 -1.12
CA VAL A 127 -5.66 -6.60 0.09
C VAL A 127 -6.48 -5.94 1.20
N GLU A 128 -7.09 -6.74 2.06
CA GLU A 128 -7.86 -6.24 3.21
C GLU A 128 -7.03 -5.32 4.11
N GLY A 129 -5.72 -5.56 4.24
CA GLY A 129 -4.81 -4.66 4.92
C GLY A 129 -4.99 -4.61 6.44
N PHE A 130 -5.06 -3.41 6.99
CA PHE A 130 -4.87 -3.17 8.42
C PHE A 130 -6.13 -2.67 9.10
N ALA A 131 -6.55 -3.36 10.17
CA ALA A 131 -7.57 -2.85 11.08
C ALA A 131 -7.01 -1.71 11.95
N GLU A 132 -7.88 -0.83 12.43
CA GLU A 132 -7.49 0.20 13.39
C GLU A 132 -7.21 -0.46 14.75
N ARG A 133 -5.92 -0.61 15.09
CA ARG A 133 -5.46 -1.27 16.33
C ARG A 133 -4.53 -0.38 17.12
N VAL A 134 -4.73 -0.36 18.42
CA VAL A 134 -3.87 0.39 19.37
C VAL A 134 -2.43 -0.14 19.33
N ILE A 135 -2.25 -1.45 19.11
CA ILE A 135 -0.94 -2.11 19.14
C ILE A 135 0.08 -1.51 18.15
N TYR A 136 -0.36 -1.03 16.99
CA TYR A 136 0.53 -0.35 16.05
C TYR A 136 1.12 0.94 16.64
N ARG A 137 0.33 1.65 17.46
CA ARG A 137 0.79 2.87 18.14
C ARG A 137 1.68 2.56 19.35
N GLU A 138 1.47 1.43 20.03
CA GLU A 138 2.27 0.98 21.16
C GLU A 138 3.67 0.53 20.75
N PHE A 139 3.81 -0.06 19.57
CA PHE A 139 5.09 -0.52 19.05
C PHE A 139 5.94 0.61 18.48
N TYR A 140 5.31 1.60 17.85
CA TYR A 140 6.02 2.69 17.18
C TYR A 140 7.07 3.42 18.03
N PRO A 141 6.79 3.85 19.29
CA PRO A 141 7.79 4.53 20.11
C PRO A 141 8.96 3.62 20.53
N ARG A 142 8.78 2.30 20.42
CA ARG A 142 9.80 1.30 20.71
C ARG A 142 10.65 0.93 19.48
N GLY A 143 10.37 1.51 18.34
CA GLY A 143 10.97 1.15 17.07
C GLY A 143 10.63 -0.26 16.60
N LEU A 144 9.51 -0.82 17.06
CA LEU A 144 9.05 -2.18 16.74
C LEU A 144 7.87 -2.15 15.80
N THR A 145 7.70 -3.26 15.10
CA THR A 145 6.54 -3.55 14.25
C THR A 145 5.77 -4.77 14.78
N ALA A 146 4.64 -5.08 14.19
CA ALA A 146 3.86 -6.25 14.59
C ALA A 146 4.52 -7.60 14.21
N VAL A 147 5.57 -7.60 13.39
CA VAL A 147 6.31 -8.81 12.98
C VAL A 147 7.57 -9.06 13.79
N ASP A 148 8.01 -8.07 14.55
CA ASP A 148 9.17 -8.25 15.42
C ASP A 148 8.86 -9.23 16.56
N ASP A 149 9.84 -10.02 16.94
CA ASP A 149 9.73 -10.87 18.12
C ASP A 149 9.86 -10.01 19.38
N LEU A 150 8.93 -10.17 20.30
CA LEU A 150 9.00 -9.51 21.59
C LEU A 150 10.02 -10.27 22.45
N ASP A 151 11.11 -9.60 22.84
CA ASP A 151 12.11 -10.17 23.74
C ASP A 151 11.46 -10.78 24.99
N ASP A 152 11.89 -11.99 25.35
CA ASP A 152 11.37 -12.75 26.51
C ASP A 152 11.42 -11.98 27.85
N GLN A 153 12.26 -10.93 27.93
CA GLN A 153 12.36 -10.08 29.11
C GLN A 153 11.16 -9.12 29.31
N ALA A 154 10.40 -8.85 28.22
CA ALA A 154 9.15 -8.09 28.30
C ALA A 154 7.92 -9.03 28.31
N ALA A 155 8.11 -10.30 28.05
CA ALA A 155 7.07 -11.30 27.83
C ALA A 155 6.80 -12.18 29.09
N HIS A 156 6.47 -11.55 30.22
CA HIS A 156 5.72 -12.28 31.26
C HIS A 156 4.26 -12.51 30.82
N SER A 157 3.89 -12.15 29.61
CA SER A 157 2.56 -12.37 29.04
C SER A 157 2.66 -12.90 27.61
N ARG A 158 1.90 -13.96 27.34
CA ARG A 158 1.69 -14.50 25.98
C ARG A 158 1.29 -13.35 25.04
N PRO A 159 1.73 -13.39 23.74
CA PRO A 159 1.31 -12.39 22.77
C PRO A 159 -0.22 -12.21 22.82
N SER A 160 -0.67 -10.98 22.93
CA SER A 160 -2.11 -10.72 22.95
C SER A 160 -2.72 -11.11 21.59
N LEU A 161 -4.01 -11.47 21.60
CA LEU A 161 -4.75 -11.76 20.36
C LEU A 161 -4.63 -10.60 19.35
N SER A 162 -4.57 -9.36 19.85
CA SER A 162 -4.36 -8.16 19.02
C SER A 162 -3.01 -8.18 18.31
N HIS A 163 -1.94 -8.62 18.99
CA HIS A 163 -0.61 -8.76 18.40
C HIS A 163 -0.58 -9.84 17.31
N VAL A 164 -1.12 -11.03 17.61
CA VAL A 164 -1.19 -12.14 16.64
C VAL A 164 -1.93 -11.69 15.37
N THR A 165 -3.07 -11.03 15.55
CA THR A 165 -3.85 -10.57 14.40
C THR A 165 -3.15 -9.46 13.61
N ALA A 166 -2.48 -8.51 14.29
CA ALA A 166 -1.68 -7.48 13.63
C ALA A 166 -0.53 -8.10 12.82
N ARG A 167 0.14 -9.12 13.36
CA ARG A 167 1.18 -9.87 12.64
C ARG A 167 0.63 -10.53 11.37
N LEU A 168 -0.54 -11.16 11.45
CA LEU A 168 -1.20 -11.78 10.29
C LEU A 168 -1.59 -10.74 9.22
N GLU A 169 -2.01 -9.54 9.61
CA GLU A 169 -2.31 -8.44 8.69
C GLU A 169 -1.05 -8.02 7.89
N VAL A 170 0.09 -7.86 8.56
CA VAL A 170 1.36 -7.54 7.90
C VAL A 170 1.81 -8.69 6.98
N GLN A 171 1.75 -9.92 7.46
CA GLN A 171 2.10 -11.11 6.65
C GLN A 171 1.20 -11.23 5.41
N GLY A 172 -0.09 -10.93 5.55
CA GLY A 172 -1.03 -10.89 4.43
C GLY A 172 -0.64 -9.86 3.36
N LEU A 173 -0.19 -8.68 3.78
CA LEU A 173 0.34 -7.68 2.84
C LEU A 173 1.60 -8.20 2.14
N LEU A 174 2.59 -8.67 2.88
CA LEU A 174 3.85 -9.18 2.32
C LEU A 174 3.62 -10.32 1.32
N SER A 175 2.73 -11.26 1.66
CA SER A 175 2.33 -12.34 0.76
C SER A 175 1.65 -11.81 -0.52
N THR A 176 0.81 -10.77 -0.40
CA THR A 176 0.15 -10.16 -1.57
C THR A 176 1.15 -9.42 -2.46
N LEU A 177 2.16 -8.77 -1.88
CA LEU A 177 3.19 -8.09 -2.65
C LEU A 177 4.00 -9.07 -3.52
N GLY A 178 4.12 -10.34 -3.10
CA GLY A 178 4.84 -11.36 -3.86
C GLY A 178 6.30 -10.98 -4.10
N LEU A 179 6.94 -10.37 -3.09
CA LEU A 179 8.32 -9.96 -3.19
C LEU A 179 9.21 -11.19 -3.43
N PRO A 180 10.23 -11.11 -4.29
CA PRO A 180 11.20 -12.19 -4.52
C PRO A 180 12.09 -12.32 -3.28
N LEU A 181 11.56 -12.99 -2.26
CA LEU A 181 12.34 -13.38 -1.08
C LEU A 181 13.13 -14.62 -1.50
N ASP A 182 14.44 -14.49 -1.68
CA ASP A 182 15.31 -15.65 -1.82
C ASP A 182 15.14 -16.53 -0.57
N ASP A 183 14.87 -17.82 -0.79
CA ASP A 183 14.95 -18.85 0.26
C ASP A 183 16.42 -19.04 0.71
N ARG A 184 17.03 -17.98 1.21
CA ARG A 184 18.32 -18.06 1.89
C ARG A 184 18.05 -18.48 3.33
N SER A 185 17.71 -19.77 3.51
CA SER A 185 17.80 -20.49 4.77
C SER A 185 19.25 -20.91 5.04
#